data_d12277dc1eaa6d4b5749b71b54fc6195
#
_entry.id   d12277dc1eaa6d4b5749b71b54fc6195
#
_cell.length_a   1.000
_cell.length_b   1.000
_cell.length_c   1.000
_cell.angle_alpha   90.00
_cell.angle_beta   90.00
_cell.angle_gamma   90.00
#
_symmetry.space_group_name_H-M   'P 1'
#
loop_
_entity.id
_entity.type
_entity.pdbx_description
1 polymer ?
#
loop_
_entity_poly.entity_id
_entity_poly.type
_entity_poly.pdbx_seq_one_letter_code
_entity_poly.pdbx_strand_id
1 'polypeptide(L)'
;MTVSGDLPTRHAWRGAFAAAALNAVGMSVDFVLARDIPTMPVYPYAVSALVGVGVIVFLLIRRQRATVRLGSAVFLVNTIAILVALWITSGHWATTGSTWTPFQANKLGTLAVAMLAPQLGVGLASIAGFAAITIGKYYFLDPDIQRGFPVGEPWLILIYALFAGVLLVYRLRGLAIERDMLRVQAEAAASEHLAQTFLRLSDYANTPIQTIAFATKLLRAKNYDDLRHLVDRLERAVERLKELSDALTRYQRVHHWKPGEESLDTMMIDKELSRGAPRKRSA
;
A
#
# COMPACT_ATOMS: atom_id res chain seq x y z
N MET A 1 9.84 7.26 -3.82
CA MET A 1 10.06 6.73 -2.46
C MET A 1 9.43 5.33 -2.38
N THR A 2 10.24 4.28 -2.46
CA THR A 2 9.76 2.89 -2.36
C THR A 2 9.70 2.48 -0.90
N VAL A 3 8.50 2.22 -0.38
CA VAL A 3 8.26 1.69 0.95
C VAL A 3 8.04 0.19 0.80
N SER A 4 8.79 -0.63 1.56
CA SER A 4 8.54 -2.07 1.65
C SER A 4 7.22 -2.30 2.40
N GLY A 5 6.33 -3.10 1.85
CA GLY A 5 5.06 -3.42 2.48
C GLY A 5 3.90 -3.52 1.47
N ASP A 6 2.78 -3.99 1.97
CA ASP A 6 1.52 -4.08 1.24
C ASP A 6 0.93 -2.70 0.90
N LEU A 7 -0.07 -2.68 0.05
CA LEU A 7 -0.71 -1.45 -0.41
C LEU A 7 -1.22 -0.56 0.75
N PRO A 8 -1.93 -1.09 1.79
CA PRO A 8 -2.35 -0.30 2.95
C PRO A 8 -1.20 0.35 3.71
N THR A 9 -0.09 -0.35 3.90
CA THR A 9 1.11 0.17 4.56
C THR A 9 1.73 1.33 3.76
N ARG A 10 1.83 1.17 2.43
CA ARG A 10 2.33 2.24 1.55
C ARG A 10 1.45 3.49 1.60
N HIS A 11 0.14 3.34 1.61
CA HIS A 11 -0.79 4.46 1.71
C HIS A 11 -0.72 5.16 3.07
N ALA A 12 -0.68 4.40 4.17
CA ALA A 12 -0.55 4.95 5.51
C ALA A 12 0.75 5.77 5.66
N TRP A 13 1.84 5.24 5.11
CA TRP A 13 3.15 5.88 5.16
C TRP A 13 3.22 7.15 4.31
N ARG A 14 2.69 7.10 3.07
CA ARG A 14 2.61 8.27 2.18
C ARG A 14 1.71 9.36 2.75
N GLY A 15 0.57 8.98 3.32
CA GLY A 15 -0.34 9.92 3.95
C GLY A 15 0.28 10.63 5.15
N ALA A 16 0.97 9.88 6.03
CA ALA A 16 1.69 10.45 7.16
C ALA A 16 2.84 11.38 6.71
N PHE A 17 3.59 11.01 5.67
CA PHE A 17 4.65 11.82 5.10
C PHE A 17 4.11 13.14 4.50
N ALA A 18 3.06 13.06 3.70
CA ALA A 18 2.45 14.25 3.08
C ALA A 18 1.86 15.19 4.15
N ALA A 19 1.18 14.65 5.17
CA ALA A 19 0.66 15.43 6.28
C ALA A 19 1.78 16.14 7.06
N ALA A 20 2.90 15.47 7.31
CA ALA A 20 4.05 16.04 7.99
C ALA A 20 4.73 17.13 7.14
N ALA A 21 4.82 16.94 5.82
CA ALA A 21 5.35 17.94 4.90
C ALA A 21 4.48 19.20 4.86
N LEU A 22 3.14 19.01 4.77
CA LEU A 22 2.19 20.13 4.84
C LEU A 22 2.27 20.87 6.18
N ASN A 23 2.42 20.16 7.30
CA ASN A 23 2.61 20.78 8.61
C ASN A 23 3.90 21.59 8.64
N ALA A 24 5.04 20.99 8.25
CA ALA A 24 6.33 21.65 8.27
C ALA A 24 6.31 22.94 7.43
N VAL A 25 5.76 22.89 6.21
CA VAL A 25 5.68 24.04 5.32
C VAL A 25 4.66 25.08 5.84
N GLY A 26 3.45 24.64 6.13
CA GLY A 26 2.36 25.55 6.57
C GLY A 26 2.70 26.28 7.84
N MET A 27 3.20 25.58 8.85
CA MET A 27 3.59 26.22 10.12
C MET A 27 4.84 27.09 9.98
N SER A 28 5.73 26.80 9.04
CA SER A 28 6.86 27.70 8.75
C SER A 28 6.39 29.00 8.09
N VAL A 29 5.41 28.93 7.20
CA VAL A 29 4.78 30.12 6.60
C VAL A 29 4.07 30.93 7.68
N ASP A 30 3.24 30.29 8.52
CA ASP A 30 2.57 30.95 9.62
C ASP A 30 3.54 31.58 10.62
N PHE A 31 4.66 30.93 10.90
CA PHE A 31 5.74 31.51 11.72
C PHE A 31 6.29 32.81 11.13
N VAL A 32 6.58 32.82 9.82
CA VAL A 32 7.09 34.02 9.13
C VAL A 32 6.05 35.15 9.14
N LEU A 33 4.79 34.83 8.86
CA LEU A 33 3.71 35.81 8.85
C LEU A 33 3.38 36.35 10.24
N ALA A 34 3.48 35.51 11.27
CA ALA A 34 3.15 35.87 12.65
C ALA A 34 4.24 36.67 13.35
N ARG A 35 5.49 36.58 12.94
CA ARG A 35 6.63 37.21 13.64
C ARG A 35 6.56 38.74 13.70
N ASP A 36 5.92 39.35 12.70
CA ASP A 36 5.79 40.80 12.58
C ASP A 36 4.54 41.35 13.26
N ILE A 37 3.72 40.45 13.88
CA ILE A 37 2.52 40.81 14.62
C ILE A 37 2.88 40.98 16.09
N PRO A 38 2.73 42.18 16.66
CA PRO A 38 2.95 42.39 18.08
C PRO A 38 2.08 41.44 18.94
N THR A 39 2.66 40.91 20.01
CA THR A 39 1.98 39.98 20.95
C THR A 39 1.67 38.58 20.44
N MET A 40 1.92 38.28 19.15
CA MET A 40 1.68 36.93 18.61
C MET A 40 2.71 35.92 19.15
N PRO A 41 2.27 34.84 19.77
CA PRO A 41 3.18 33.78 20.18
C PRO A 41 3.62 32.98 18.95
N VAL A 42 4.86 33.15 18.49
CA VAL A 42 5.39 32.48 17.29
C VAL A 42 5.94 31.08 17.57
N TYR A 43 6.30 30.78 18.84
CA TYR A 43 6.88 29.49 19.22
C TYR A 43 6.01 28.28 18.90
N PRO A 44 4.65 28.31 18.98
CA PRO A 44 3.83 27.14 18.65
C PRO A 44 3.97 26.71 17.18
N TYR A 45 4.11 27.68 16.28
CA TYR A 45 4.35 27.41 14.86
C TYR A 45 5.70 26.74 14.64
N ALA A 46 6.76 27.30 15.26
CA ALA A 46 8.09 26.72 15.18
C ALA A 46 8.14 25.29 15.73
N VAL A 47 7.52 25.05 16.88
CA VAL A 47 7.45 23.69 17.47
C VAL A 47 6.69 22.73 16.58
N SER A 48 5.52 23.14 16.06
CA SER A 48 4.73 22.28 15.17
C SER A 48 5.48 21.98 13.86
N ALA A 49 6.14 22.97 13.26
CA ALA A 49 6.98 22.76 12.09
C ALA A 49 8.13 21.78 12.36
N LEU A 50 8.80 21.90 13.50
CA LEU A 50 9.87 20.96 13.92
C LEU A 50 9.35 19.55 14.13
N VAL A 51 8.15 19.38 14.70
CA VAL A 51 7.48 18.08 14.78
C VAL A 51 7.26 17.52 13.39
N GLY A 52 6.76 18.30 12.44
CA GLY A 52 6.59 17.89 11.04
C GLY A 52 7.91 17.38 10.42
N VAL A 53 8.99 18.16 10.57
CA VAL A 53 10.34 17.76 10.11
C VAL A 53 10.81 16.49 10.80
N GLY A 54 10.67 16.39 12.12
CA GLY A 54 11.04 15.20 12.90
C GLY A 54 10.29 13.95 12.45
N VAL A 55 8.99 14.08 12.15
CA VAL A 55 8.16 13.03 11.58
C VAL A 55 8.69 12.59 10.22
N ILE A 56 9.04 13.52 9.33
CA ILE A 56 9.60 13.20 8.02
C ILE A 56 10.91 12.39 8.18
N VAL A 57 11.82 12.86 9.02
CA VAL A 57 13.11 12.18 9.29
C VAL A 57 12.86 10.77 9.86
N PHE A 58 11.97 10.66 10.83
CA PHE A 58 11.59 9.36 11.41
C PHE A 58 11.05 8.40 10.35
N LEU A 59 10.13 8.86 9.48
CA LEU A 59 9.56 8.05 8.41
C LEU A 59 10.63 7.61 7.40
N LEU A 60 11.60 8.47 7.09
CA LEU A 60 12.71 8.13 6.21
C LEU A 60 13.61 7.03 6.80
N ILE A 61 13.97 7.15 8.08
CA ILE A 61 14.81 6.17 8.78
C ILE A 61 14.08 4.82 8.93
N ARG A 62 12.80 4.85 9.28
CA ARG A 62 12.01 3.64 9.58
C ARG A 62 11.30 3.02 8.38
N ARG A 63 11.57 3.48 7.15
CA ARG A 63 10.85 3.04 5.93
C ARG A 63 10.84 1.52 5.69
N GLN A 64 11.89 0.81 6.14
CA GLN A 64 11.97 -0.65 6.00
C GLN A 64 11.10 -1.41 7.02
N ARG A 65 10.73 -0.75 8.13
CA ARG A 65 9.85 -1.29 9.19
C ARG A 65 8.47 -0.62 9.17
N ALA A 66 8.04 -0.18 7.98
CA ALA A 66 6.76 0.46 7.80
C ALA A 66 5.62 -0.50 8.18
N THR A 67 4.67 0.01 8.96
CA THR A 67 3.40 -0.65 9.27
C THR A 67 2.27 0.36 9.24
N VAL A 68 1.04 -0.10 8.99
CA VAL A 68 -0.15 0.77 9.01
C VAL A 68 -0.32 1.43 10.39
N ARG A 69 -0.09 0.68 11.49
CA ARG A 69 -0.21 1.20 12.86
C ARG A 69 0.80 2.32 13.12
N LEU A 70 2.04 2.13 12.71
CA LEU A 70 3.08 3.15 12.89
C LEU A 70 2.79 4.40 12.06
N GLY A 71 2.39 4.24 10.79
CA GLY A 71 1.98 5.37 9.95
C GLY A 71 0.79 6.14 10.53
N SER A 72 -0.18 5.44 11.10
CA SER A 72 -1.34 6.05 11.76
C SER A 72 -0.96 6.79 13.05
N ALA A 73 -0.10 6.20 13.89
CA ALA A 73 0.36 6.84 15.12
C ALA A 73 1.14 8.14 14.83
N VAL A 74 2.03 8.08 13.86
CA VAL A 74 2.84 9.24 13.44
C VAL A 74 1.96 10.33 12.82
N PHE A 75 0.97 9.96 12.00
CA PHE A 75 -0.03 10.87 11.47
C PHE A 75 -0.78 11.60 12.61
N LEU A 76 -1.19 10.86 13.64
CA LEU A 76 -1.91 11.40 14.79
C LEU A 76 -1.05 12.38 15.60
N VAL A 77 0.22 12.02 15.87
CA VAL A 77 1.18 12.91 16.56
C VAL A 77 1.34 14.22 15.80
N ASN A 78 1.50 14.15 14.48
CA ASN A 78 1.59 15.35 13.63
C ASN A 78 0.31 16.19 13.68
N THR A 79 -0.86 15.56 13.63
CA THR A 79 -2.14 16.25 13.73
C THR A 79 -2.32 16.94 15.09
N ILE A 80 -1.96 16.27 16.19
CA ILE A 80 -2.02 16.85 17.53
C ILE A 80 -1.12 18.10 17.63
N ALA A 81 0.09 18.05 17.07
CA ALA A 81 0.98 19.19 17.06
C ALA A 81 0.35 20.42 16.35
N ILE A 82 -0.31 20.19 15.21
CA ILE A 82 -1.05 21.25 14.49
C ILE A 82 -2.18 21.78 15.36
N LEU A 83 -2.99 20.90 15.93
CA LEU A 83 -4.15 21.28 16.75
C LEU A 83 -3.74 22.11 17.98
N VAL A 84 -2.65 21.73 18.64
CA VAL A 84 -2.10 22.49 19.77
C VAL A 84 -1.62 23.87 19.34
N ALA A 85 -0.87 23.97 18.25
CA ALA A 85 -0.41 25.24 17.71
C ALA A 85 -1.59 26.15 17.37
N LEU A 86 -2.60 25.64 16.68
CA LEU A 86 -3.82 26.38 16.33
C LEU A 86 -4.62 26.78 17.55
N TRP A 87 -4.72 25.94 18.59
CA TRP A 87 -5.38 26.30 19.86
C TRP A 87 -4.71 27.49 20.54
N ILE A 88 -3.40 27.50 20.62
CA ILE A 88 -2.64 28.58 21.28
C ILE A 88 -2.75 29.88 20.50
N THR A 89 -2.65 29.84 19.17
CA THR A 89 -2.49 31.03 18.33
C THR A 89 -3.83 31.63 17.84
N SER A 90 -4.92 30.85 17.81
CA SER A 90 -6.20 31.30 17.22
C SER A 90 -6.79 32.55 17.85
N GLY A 91 -6.61 32.75 19.16
CA GLY A 91 -7.11 33.95 19.85
C GLY A 91 -6.38 35.23 19.40
N HIS A 92 -5.06 35.13 19.16
CA HIS A 92 -4.24 36.28 18.72
C HIS A 92 -4.55 36.67 17.26
N TRP A 93 -4.77 35.73 16.36
CA TRP A 93 -5.19 36.06 15.00
C TRP A 93 -6.53 36.77 14.95
N ALA A 94 -7.46 36.39 15.81
CA ALA A 94 -8.77 37.03 15.89
C ALA A 94 -8.68 38.54 16.27
N THR A 95 -7.68 38.93 17.06
CA THR A 95 -7.46 40.34 17.45
C THR A 95 -6.83 41.17 16.34
N THR A 96 -6.23 40.59 15.33
CA THR A 96 -5.55 41.33 14.25
C THR A 96 -6.50 41.84 13.16
N GLY A 97 -7.77 41.47 13.22
CA GLY A 97 -8.75 41.79 12.16
C GLY A 97 -8.48 41.10 10.83
N SER A 98 -7.53 40.14 10.80
CA SER A 98 -7.17 39.39 9.60
C SER A 98 -8.37 38.55 9.13
N THR A 99 -8.71 38.67 7.85
CA THR A 99 -9.73 37.82 7.21
C THR A 99 -9.26 36.36 7.06
N TRP A 100 -7.94 36.12 7.11
CA TRP A 100 -7.34 34.81 7.18
C TRP A 100 -7.34 34.34 8.64
N THR A 101 -8.51 33.97 9.09
CA THR A 101 -8.70 33.54 10.47
C THR A 101 -8.22 32.08 10.65
N PRO A 102 -7.86 31.67 11.88
CA PRO A 102 -7.58 30.28 12.22
C PRO A 102 -8.75 29.34 11.88
N PHE A 103 -9.97 29.88 11.77
CA PHE A 103 -11.14 29.13 11.34
C PHE A 103 -11.02 28.65 9.88
N GLN A 104 -10.45 29.46 8.99
CA GLN A 104 -10.19 29.05 7.60
C GLN A 104 -9.10 27.98 7.51
N ALA A 105 -8.01 28.15 8.26
CA ALA A 105 -6.95 27.15 8.35
C ALA A 105 -7.50 25.82 8.89
N ASN A 106 -8.38 25.83 9.88
CA ASN A 106 -9.02 24.63 10.42
C ASN A 106 -9.94 23.94 9.39
N LYS A 107 -10.68 24.70 8.59
CA LYS A 107 -11.50 24.15 7.50
C LYS A 107 -10.63 23.44 6.46
N LEU A 108 -9.53 24.06 6.03
CA LEU A 108 -8.57 23.43 5.14
C LEU A 108 -7.89 22.20 5.77
N GLY A 109 -7.57 22.28 7.06
CA GLY A 109 -7.02 21.17 7.83
C GLY A 109 -7.94 19.95 7.84
N THR A 110 -9.26 20.11 7.99
CA THR A 110 -10.21 18.99 7.94
C THR A 110 -10.22 18.31 6.58
N LEU A 111 -10.17 19.09 5.50
CA LEU A 111 -10.11 18.55 4.14
C LEU A 111 -8.77 17.83 3.87
N ALA A 112 -7.65 18.43 4.31
CA ALA A 112 -6.34 17.80 4.19
C ALA A 112 -6.27 16.46 4.93
N VAL A 113 -6.86 16.37 6.14
CA VAL A 113 -6.98 15.12 6.89
C VAL A 113 -7.79 14.09 6.12
N ALA A 114 -8.92 14.47 5.52
CA ALA A 114 -9.73 13.55 4.72
C ALA A 114 -8.94 12.94 3.55
N MET A 115 -8.08 13.75 2.93
CA MET A 115 -7.24 13.32 1.81
C MET A 115 -6.05 12.47 2.22
N LEU A 116 -5.53 12.60 3.44
CA LEU A 116 -4.25 12.03 3.85
C LEU A 116 -4.37 10.98 4.95
N ALA A 117 -5.46 10.95 5.71
CA ALA A 117 -5.61 10.03 6.83
C ALA A 117 -5.45 8.56 6.41
N PRO A 118 -4.64 7.77 7.14
CA PRO A 118 -4.34 6.38 6.78
C PRO A 118 -5.49 5.41 7.08
N GLN A 119 -6.33 5.74 8.04
CA GLN A 119 -7.42 4.91 8.51
C GLN A 119 -8.66 5.75 8.88
N LEU A 120 -9.84 5.13 8.80
CA LEU A 120 -11.10 5.81 9.08
C LEU A 120 -11.15 6.40 10.49
N GLY A 121 -10.83 5.61 11.52
CA GLY A 121 -10.87 6.06 12.91
C GLY A 121 -9.93 7.23 13.19
N VAL A 122 -8.69 7.17 12.68
CA VAL A 122 -7.70 8.24 12.81
C VAL A 122 -8.16 9.50 12.08
N GLY A 123 -8.72 9.35 10.88
CA GLY A 123 -9.24 10.48 10.10
C GLY A 123 -10.44 11.15 10.78
N LEU A 124 -11.42 10.39 11.23
CA LEU A 124 -12.60 10.92 11.93
C LEU A 124 -12.22 11.59 13.25
N ALA A 125 -11.33 10.99 14.05
CA ALA A 125 -10.84 11.61 15.28
C ALA A 125 -10.11 12.94 15.01
N SER A 126 -9.31 13.00 13.96
CA SER A 126 -8.61 14.24 13.55
C SER A 126 -9.59 15.31 13.07
N ILE A 127 -10.57 14.97 12.24
CA ILE A 127 -11.63 15.89 11.78
C ILE A 127 -12.43 16.42 12.97
N ALA A 128 -12.84 15.55 13.90
CA ALA A 128 -13.53 15.93 15.12
C ALA A 128 -12.67 16.88 15.99
N GLY A 129 -11.36 16.63 16.07
CA GLY A 129 -10.41 17.50 16.75
C GLY A 129 -10.38 18.92 16.17
N PHE A 130 -10.30 19.07 14.85
CA PHE A 130 -10.36 20.38 14.19
C PHE A 130 -11.70 21.08 14.44
N ALA A 131 -12.82 20.37 14.37
CA ALA A 131 -14.13 20.93 14.65
C ALA A 131 -14.25 21.38 16.12
N ALA A 132 -13.82 20.54 17.06
CA ALA A 132 -13.86 20.84 18.49
C ALA A 132 -13.00 22.06 18.84
N ILE A 133 -11.78 22.16 18.27
CA ILE A 133 -10.91 23.33 18.48
C ILE A 133 -11.55 24.60 17.93
N THR A 134 -12.11 24.54 16.71
CA THR A 134 -12.73 25.72 16.09
C THR A 134 -13.92 26.22 16.92
N ILE A 135 -14.85 25.35 17.27
CA ILE A 135 -16.03 25.71 18.04
C ILE A 135 -15.65 26.08 19.48
N GLY A 136 -14.84 25.25 20.14
CA GLY A 136 -14.39 25.50 21.51
C GLY A 136 -13.69 26.83 21.63
N LYS A 137 -12.74 27.12 20.73
CA LYS A 137 -11.98 28.38 20.79
C LYS A 137 -12.85 29.60 20.55
N TYR A 138 -13.83 29.49 19.68
CA TYR A 138 -14.80 30.61 19.49
C TYR A 138 -15.48 31.01 20.81
N TYR A 139 -15.87 30.05 21.64
CA TYR A 139 -16.49 30.34 22.93
C TYR A 139 -15.53 30.89 23.98
N PHE A 140 -14.21 30.73 23.78
CA PHE A 140 -13.16 31.29 24.64
C PHE A 140 -12.64 32.65 24.15
N LEU A 141 -13.16 33.17 23.03
CA LEU A 141 -12.84 34.53 22.58
C LEU A 141 -13.53 35.55 23.44
N ASP A 142 -12.91 36.73 23.55
CA ASP A 142 -13.55 37.91 24.15
C ASP A 142 -14.85 38.21 23.45
N PRO A 143 -15.95 38.56 24.20
CA PRO A 143 -17.25 38.86 23.61
C PRO A 143 -17.23 39.99 22.57
N ASP A 144 -16.31 40.94 22.70
CA ASP A 144 -16.20 42.04 21.74
C ASP A 144 -15.58 41.54 20.42
N ILE A 145 -14.64 40.62 20.51
CA ILE A 145 -14.05 39.94 19.33
C ILE A 145 -15.09 39.01 18.68
N GLN A 146 -15.86 38.28 19.48
CA GLN A 146 -16.91 37.38 18.96
C GLN A 146 -17.95 38.15 18.14
N ARG A 147 -18.33 39.38 18.54
CA ARG A 147 -19.27 40.21 17.79
C ARG A 147 -18.77 40.64 16.41
N GLY A 148 -17.47 40.64 16.20
CA GLY A 148 -16.86 40.92 14.91
C GLY A 148 -16.95 39.76 13.90
N PHE A 149 -17.29 38.54 14.35
CA PHE A 149 -17.46 37.40 13.47
C PHE A 149 -18.92 37.19 13.06
N PRO A 150 -19.20 36.78 11.80
CA PRO A 150 -20.53 36.33 11.43
C PRO A 150 -20.97 35.16 12.33
N VAL A 151 -22.19 35.21 12.86
CA VAL A 151 -22.68 34.21 13.83
C VAL A 151 -22.59 32.75 13.36
N GLY A 152 -22.67 32.55 12.04
CA GLY A 152 -22.57 31.22 11.45
C GLY A 152 -21.14 30.75 11.19
N GLU A 153 -20.13 31.63 11.26
CA GLU A 153 -18.75 31.31 10.81
C GLU A 153 -18.10 30.15 11.57
N PRO A 154 -18.14 30.06 12.91
CA PRO A 154 -17.56 28.94 13.62
C PRO A 154 -18.30 27.63 13.36
N TRP A 155 -19.59 27.67 13.04
CA TRP A 155 -20.39 26.48 12.77
C TRP A 155 -20.22 25.93 11.37
N LEU A 156 -19.70 26.70 10.42
CA LEU A 156 -19.37 26.24 9.09
C LEU A 156 -18.37 25.08 9.13
N ILE A 157 -17.53 24.98 10.18
CA ILE A 157 -16.63 23.85 10.35
C ILE A 157 -17.36 22.51 10.40
N LEU A 158 -18.61 22.46 10.90
CA LEU A 158 -19.39 21.23 10.93
C LEU A 158 -19.75 20.75 9.52
N ILE A 159 -20.05 21.70 8.61
CA ILE A 159 -20.31 21.39 7.21
C ILE A 159 -19.03 20.84 6.56
N TYR A 160 -17.88 21.49 6.82
CA TYR A 160 -16.59 21.01 6.33
C TYR A 160 -16.21 19.65 6.93
N ALA A 161 -16.47 19.45 8.22
CA ALA A 161 -16.23 18.18 8.90
C ALA A 161 -17.09 17.03 8.32
N LEU A 162 -18.37 17.30 8.05
CA LEU A 162 -19.26 16.34 7.41
C LEU A 162 -18.77 15.99 6.01
N PHE A 163 -18.48 17.01 5.20
CA PHE A 163 -17.96 16.82 3.85
C PHE A 163 -16.63 16.07 3.84
N ALA A 164 -15.70 16.44 4.74
CA ALA A 164 -14.43 15.74 4.93
C ALA A 164 -14.63 14.28 5.36
N GLY A 165 -15.60 14.00 6.23
CA GLY A 165 -15.95 12.64 6.64
C GLY A 165 -16.46 11.81 5.46
N VAL A 166 -17.32 12.37 4.61
CA VAL A 166 -17.80 11.70 3.39
C VAL A 166 -16.65 11.43 2.42
N LEU A 167 -15.80 12.43 2.17
CA LEU A 167 -14.61 12.28 1.32
C LEU A 167 -13.67 11.20 1.84
N LEU A 168 -13.41 11.15 3.14
CA LEU A 168 -12.58 10.14 3.78
C LEU A 168 -13.13 8.73 3.54
N VAL A 169 -14.44 8.54 3.78
CA VAL A 169 -15.10 7.25 3.53
C VAL A 169 -15.01 6.85 2.06
N TYR A 170 -15.31 7.78 1.16
CA TYR A 170 -15.26 7.53 -0.28
C TYR A 170 -13.85 7.14 -0.74
N ARG A 171 -12.83 7.87 -0.30
CA ARG A 171 -11.43 7.59 -0.62
C ARG A 171 -11.00 6.22 -0.09
N LEU A 172 -11.32 5.90 1.18
CA LEU A 172 -10.92 4.62 1.77
C LEU A 172 -11.64 3.44 1.12
N ARG A 173 -12.89 3.61 0.67
CA ARG A 173 -13.60 2.61 -0.14
C ARG A 173 -12.93 2.44 -1.51
N GLY A 174 -12.53 3.53 -2.17
CA GLY A 174 -11.79 3.46 -3.42
C GLY A 174 -10.49 2.68 -3.31
N LEU A 175 -9.73 2.91 -2.22
CA LEU A 175 -8.50 2.15 -1.94
C LEU A 175 -8.77 0.66 -1.66
N ALA A 176 -9.89 0.33 -1.02
CA ALA A 176 -10.28 -1.07 -0.80
C ALA A 176 -10.62 -1.77 -2.13
N ILE A 177 -11.40 -1.12 -3.00
CA ILE A 177 -11.73 -1.63 -4.34
C ILE A 177 -10.46 -1.83 -5.17
N GLU A 178 -9.56 -0.86 -5.20
CA GLU A 178 -8.27 -0.96 -5.90
C GLU A 178 -7.46 -2.17 -5.43
N ARG A 179 -7.40 -2.38 -4.12
CA ARG A 179 -6.72 -3.54 -3.53
C ARG A 179 -7.35 -4.86 -3.99
N ASP A 180 -8.67 -4.94 -3.96
CA ASP A 180 -9.39 -6.16 -4.36
C ASP A 180 -9.21 -6.43 -5.86
N MET A 181 -9.22 -5.40 -6.70
CA MET A 181 -8.91 -5.53 -8.13
C MET A 181 -7.48 -6.03 -8.37
N LEU A 182 -6.50 -5.49 -7.68
CA LEU A 182 -5.10 -5.95 -7.79
C LEU A 182 -4.95 -7.40 -7.34
N ARG A 183 -5.70 -7.81 -6.30
CA ARG A 183 -5.71 -9.20 -5.85
C ARG A 183 -6.29 -10.13 -6.91
N VAL A 184 -7.44 -9.80 -7.48
CA VAL A 184 -8.08 -10.58 -8.56
C VAL A 184 -7.16 -10.68 -9.78
N GLN A 185 -6.49 -9.58 -10.16
CA GLN A 185 -5.53 -9.61 -11.26
C GLN A 185 -4.34 -10.54 -10.97
N ALA A 186 -3.81 -10.51 -9.74
CA ALA A 186 -2.73 -11.42 -9.34
C ALA A 186 -3.16 -12.88 -9.35
N GLU A 187 -4.37 -13.18 -8.87
CA GLU A 187 -4.94 -14.53 -8.90
C GLU A 187 -5.17 -15.02 -10.35
N ALA A 188 -5.67 -14.15 -11.24
CA ALA A 188 -5.85 -14.47 -12.65
C ALA A 188 -4.51 -14.74 -13.36
N ALA A 189 -3.49 -13.91 -13.12
CA ALA A 189 -2.17 -14.12 -13.67
C ALA A 189 -1.51 -15.42 -13.16
N ALA A 190 -1.69 -15.74 -11.88
CA ALA A 190 -1.21 -17.00 -11.32
C ALA A 190 -1.92 -18.22 -11.95
N SER A 191 -3.24 -18.14 -12.15
CA SER A 191 -4.02 -19.19 -12.82
C SER A 191 -3.59 -19.40 -14.27
N GLU A 192 -3.34 -18.32 -15.02
CA GLU A 192 -2.83 -18.39 -16.38
C GLU A 192 -1.46 -19.05 -16.46
N HIS A 193 -0.55 -18.68 -15.54
CA HIS A 193 0.76 -19.30 -15.43
C HIS A 193 0.68 -20.81 -15.12
N LEU A 194 -0.23 -21.19 -14.22
CA LEU A 194 -0.51 -22.59 -13.93
C LEU A 194 -0.98 -23.36 -15.18
N ALA A 195 -1.96 -22.79 -15.90
CA ALA A 195 -2.48 -23.41 -17.13
C ALA A 195 -1.39 -23.60 -18.18
N GLN A 196 -0.52 -22.61 -18.41
CA GLN A 196 0.60 -22.71 -19.32
C GLN A 196 1.61 -23.78 -18.88
N THR A 197 1.87 -23.89 -17.59
CA THR A 197 2.77 -24.92 -17.04
C THR A 197 2.18 -26.31 -17.23
N PHE A 198 0.88 -26.49 -16.99
CA PHE A 198 0.21 -27.76 -17.24
C PHE A 198 0.22 -28.17 -18.72
N LEU A 199 0.03 -27.23 -19.64
CA LEU A 199 0.15 -27.48 -21.08
C LEU A 199 1.56 -27.96 -21.44
N ARG A 200 2.61 -27.28 -20.95
CA ARG A 200 4.01 -27.69 -21.19
C ARG A 200 4.31 -29.08 -20.58
N LEU A 201 3.84 -29.35 -19.38
CA LEU A 201 3.99 -30.68 -18.75
C LEU A 201 3.27 -31.76 -19.54
N SER A 202 2.06 -31.47 -20.03
CA SER A 202 1.30 -32.38 -20.90
C SER A 202 2.06 -32.69 -22.19
N ASP A 203 2.62 -31.69 -22.86
CA ASP A 203 3.42 -31.86 -24.07
C ASP A 203 4.69 -32.69 -23.79
N TYR A 204 5.35 -32.45 -22.65
CA TYR A 204 6.53 -33.18 -22.24
C TYR A 204 6.24 -34.66 -21.95
N ALA A 205 5.07 -34.95 -21.37
CA ALA A 205 4.63 -36.31 -21.07
C ALA A 205 4.06 -37.02 -22.31
N ASN A 206 3.37 -36.30 -23.20
CA ASN A 206 2.73 -36.91 -24.37
C ASN A 206 3.71 -37.50 -25.36
N THR A 207 4.86 -36.86 -25.60
CA THR A 207 5.87 -37.36 -26.53
C THR A 207 6.41 -38.75 -26.15
N PRO A 208 6.88 -39.01 -24.91
CA PRO A 208 7.31 -40.38 -24.52
C PRO A 208 6.14 -41.36 -24.47
N ILE A 209 4.93 -40.95 -24.06
CA ILE A 209 3.75 -41.81 -24.06
C ILE A 209 3.40 -42.27 -25.47
N GLN A 210 3.38 -41.36 -26.45
CA GLN A 210 3.14 -41.68 -27.86
C GLN A 210 4.25 -42.62 -28.39
N THR A 211 5.50 -42.41 -28.02
CA THR A 211 6.62 -43.30 -28.42
C THR A 211 6.41 -44.71 -27.87
N ILE A 212 6.02 -44.84 -26.61
CA ILE A 212 5.71 -46.14 -26.00
C ILE A 212 4.52 -46.80 -26.69
N ALA A 213 3.44 -46.06 -26.93
CA ALA A 213 2.26 -46.58 -27.60
C ALA A 213 2.56 -47.03 -29.03
N PHE A 214 3.34 -46.27 -29.78
CA PHE A 214 3.77 -46.63 -31.12
C PHE A 214 4.67 -47.86 -31.13
N ALA A 215 5.65 -47.95 -30.25
CA ALA A 215 6.53 -49.12 -30.11
C ALA A 215 5.76 -50.38 -29.73
N THR A 216 4.78 -50.24 -28.81
CA THR A 216 3.90 -51.39 -28.43
C THR A 216 3.05 -51.86 -29.63
N LYS A 217 2.59 -50.94 -30.47
CA LYS A 217 1.80 -51.27 -31.66
C LYS A 217 2.65 -52.00 -32.70
N LEU A 218 3.91 -51.59 -32.91
CA LEU A 218 4.84 -52.27 -33.79
C LEU A 218 5.21 -53.68 -33.30
N LEU A 219 5.44 -53.83 -32.00
CA LEU A 219 5.72 -55.15 -31.40
C LEU A 219 4.53 -56.11 -31.59
N ARG A 220 3.29 -55.65 -31.44
CA ARG A 220 2.10 -56.46 -31.69
C ARG A 220 1.92 -56.86 -33.16
N ALA A 221 2.37 -56.04 -34.09
CA ALA A 221 2.32 -56.30 -35.50
C ALA A 221 3.37 -57.36 -35.98
N LYS A 222 4.20 -57.87 -35.06
CA LYS A 222 5.24 -58.88 -35.32
C LYS A 222 6.29 -58.42 -36.38
N ASN A 223 6.54 -57.16 -36.53
CA ASN A 223 7.53 -56.62 -37.43
C ASN A 223 8.85 -56.52 -36.67
N TYR A 224 9.72 -57.56 -36.83
CA TYR A 224 10.94 -57.75 -36.02
C TYR A 224 12.21 -57.14 -36.63
N ASP A 225 12.13 -56.57 -37.84
CA ASP A 225 13.32 -56.13 -38.57
C ASP A 225 14.04 -54.92 -37.94
N ASP A 226 13.40 -54.28 -36.94
CA ASP A 226 13.94 -53.06 -36.31
C ASP A 226 13.84 -53.07 -34.76
N LEU A 227 13.85 -54.28 -34.17
CA LEU A 227 13.68 -54.50 -32.71
C LEU A 227 14.66 -53.71 -31.86
N ARG A 228 15.93 -53.60 -32.29
CA ARG A 228 16.97 -52.89 -31.55
C ARG A 228 16.69 -51.39 -31.48
N HIS A 229 16.33 -50.78 -32.58
CA HIS A 229 15.93 -49.37 -32.63
C HIS A 229 14.65 -49.07 -31.85
N LEU A 230 13.77 -50.02 -31.76
CA LEU A 230 12.52 -49.91 -31.02
C LEU A 230 12.77 -49.93 -29.50
N VAL A 231 13.65 -50.84 -29.03
CA VAL A 231 14.07 -50.93 -27.64
C VAL A 231 14.77 -49.64 -27.21
N ASP A 232 15.72 -49.13 -28.00
CA ASP A 232 16.44 -47.89 -27.71
C ASP A 232 15.51 -46.67 -27.64
N ARG A 233 14.40 -46.65 -28.40
CA ARG A 233 13.39 -45.59 -28.33
C ARG A 233 12.53 -45.72 -27.10
N LEU A 234 12.18 -46.94 -26.70
CA LEU A 234 11.44 -47.23 -25.47
C LEU A 234 12.23 -46.83 -24.23
N GLU A 235 13.48 -47.21 -24.17
CA GLU A 235 14.37 -46.85 -23.05
C GLU A 235 14.49 -45.34 -22.88
N ARG A 236 14.72 -44.61 -23.99
CA ARG A 236 14.75 -43.14 -23.96
C ARG A 236 13.41 -42.50 -23.53
N ALA A 237 12.28 -43.08 -23.92
CA ALA A 237 10.97 -42.59 -23.52
C ALA A 237 10.71 -42.82 -22.02
N VAL A 238 11.12 -43.99 -21.49
CA VAL A 238 11.03 -44.30 -20.06
C VAL A 238 11.95 -43.41 -19.25
N GLU A 239 13.18 -43.16 -19.70
CA GLU A 239 14.12 -42.25 -19.02
C GLU A 239 13.55 -40.82 -18.92
N ARG A 240 12.97 -40.29 -20.00
CA ARG A 240 12.30 -38.98 -19.97
C ARG A 240 11.13 -38.92 -19.00
N LEU A 241 10.30 -39.96 -18.90
CA LEU A 241 9.21 -40.03 -17.94
C LEU A 241 9.73 -40.07 -16.50
N LYS A 242 10.85 -40.78 -16.28
CA LYS A 242 11.52 -40.83 -14.99
C LYS A 242 12.09 -39.46 -14.59
N GLU A 243 12.78 -38.76 -15.50
CA GLU A 243 13.26 -37.40 -15.28
C GLU A 243 12.14 -36.46 -14.91
N LEU A 244 10.98 -36.53 -15.59
CA LEU A 244 9.80 -35.75 -15.28
C LEU A 244 9.25 -36.08 -13.87
N SER A 245 9.14 -37.37 -13.54
CA SER A 245 8.69 -37.81 -12.21
C SER A 245 9.63 -37.35 -11.10
N ASP A 246 10.93 -37.43 -11.32
CA ASP A 246 11.96 -37.01 -10.37
C ASP A 246 11.93 -35.47 -10.16
N ALA A 247 11.71 -34.73 -11.24
CA ALA A 247 11.56 -33.26 -11.16
C ALA A 247 10.32 -32.85 -10.34
N LEU A 248 9.19 -33.50 -10.58
CA LEU A 248 7.96 -33.28 -9.84
C LEU A 248 8.08 -33.68 -8.35
N THR A 249 8.77 -34.81 -8.08
CA THR A 249 8.98 -35.27 -6.70
C THR A 249 9.93 -34.34 -5.92
N ARG A 250 10.97 -33.81 -6.57
CA ARG A 250 11.85 -32.80 -5.97
C ARG A 250 11.10 -31.53 -5.68
N TYR A 251 10.24 -31.11 -6.58
CA TYR A 251 9.39 -29.94 -6.38
C TYR A 251 8.46 -30.12 -5.18
N GLN A 252 7.79 -31.26 -5.04
CA GLN A 252 6.94 -31.55 -3.88
C GLN A 252 7.70 -31.56 -2.54
N ARG A 253 8.97 -31.99 -2.52
CA ARG A 253 9.79 -31.99 -1.29
C ARG A 253 10.25 -30.60 -0.86
N VAL A 254 10.48 -29.71 -1.80
CA VAL A 254 10.97 -28.35 -1.52
C VAL A 254 9.83 -27.42 -1.09
N HIS A 255 8.63 -27.68 -1.58
CA HIS A 255 7.45 -26.86 -1.30
C HIS A 255 6.44 -27.68 -0.49
N HIS A 256 6.54 -27.61 0.84
CA HIS A 256 5.46 -28.05 1.72
C HIS A 256 4.25 -27.14 1.48
N TRP A 257 3.28 -27.65 0.76
CA TRP A 257 2.02 -26.98 0.50
C TRP A 257 1.26 -26.84 1.82
N LYS A 258 1.17 -25.62 2.36
CA LYS A 258 0.22 -25.28 3.41
C LYS A 258 -1.05 -24.79 2.75
N PRO A 259 -2.24 -25.33 3.09
CA PRO A 259 -3.49 -24.80 2.60
C PRO A 259 -3.59 -23.31 2.95
N GLY A 260 -3.66 -22.44 1.93
CA GLY A 260 -3.70 -20.98 2.10
C GLY A 260 -2.40 -20.22 1.84
N GLU A 261 -1.26 -20.87 1.61
CA GLU A 261 -0.06 -20.25 1.04
C GLU A 261 -0.12 -20.35 -0.49
N GLU A 262 -0.41 -19.22 -1.11
CA GLU A 262 -0.38 -19.04 -2.55
C GLU A 262 1.08 -19.06 -3.02
N SER A 263 1.48 -20.06 -3.71
CA SER A 263 2.25 -20.02 -4.96
C SER A 263 2.88 -21.35 -5.23
N LEU A 264 2.33 -22.06 -6.18
CA LEU A 264 3.11 -22.96 -7.02
C LEU A 264 4.13 -22.06 -7.74
N ASP A 265 5.40 -22.09 -7.34
CA ASP A 265 6.44 -21.33 -8.05
C ASP A 265 6.75 -22.05 -9.37
N THR A 266 5.94 -21.70 -10.37
CA THR A 266 6.05 -22.26 -11.73
C THR A 266 7.38 -21.93 -12.38
N MET A 267 8.06 -20.86 -11.97
CA MET A 267 9.42 -20.54 -12.40
C MET A 267 10.44 -21.58 -11.92
N MET A 268 10.24 -22.16 -10.74
CA MET A 268 11.12 -23.21 -10.22
C MET A 268 10.97 -24.53 -10.99
N ILE A 269 9.73 -24.90 -11.35
CA ILE A 269 9.47 -26.09 -12.18
C ILE A 269 10.13 -25.92 -13.56
N ASP A 270 9.95 -24.78 -14.20
CA ASP A 270 10.54 -24.50 -15.52
C ASP A 270 12.08 -24.49 -15.47
N LYS A 271 12.67 -24.00 -14.38
CA LYS A 271 14.11 -23.99 -14.13
C LYS A 271 14.68 -25.39 -13.87
N GLU A 272 13.96 -26.25 -13.15
CA GLU A 272 14.37 -27.63 -12.90
C GLU A 272 14.24 -28.50 -14.17
N LEU A 273 13.16 -28.33 -14.94
CA LEU A 273 12.99 -28.96 -16.24
C LEU A 273 14.07 -28.53 -17.26
N SER A 274 14.45 -27.24 -17.23
CA SER A 274 15.52 -26.70 -18.09
C SER A 274 16.93 -27.19 -17.68
N ARG A 275 17.16 -27.52 -16.41
CA ARG A 275 18.43 -28.08 -15.92
C ARG A 275 18.61 -29.54 -16.30
N GLY A 276 17.50 -30.31 -16.45
CA GLY A 276 17.52 -31.70 -16.87
C GLY A 276 17.65 -31.89 -18.38
N ALA A 277 17.50 -30.88 -19.20
CA ALA A 277 17.63 -31.00 -20.65
C ALA A 277 19.10 -31.26 -21.02
N PRO A 278 19.41 -32.35 -21.73
CA PRO A 278 20.77 -32.66 -22.13
C PRO A 278 21.29 -31.51 -23.02
N ARG A 279 22.37 -30.84 -22.57
CA ARG A 279 23.09 -29.87 -23.38
C ARG A 279 23.43 -30.55 -24.71
N LYS A 280 22.82 -30.08 -25.81
CA LYS A 280 23.24 -30.45 -27.16
C LYS A 280 24.73 -30.17 -27.25
N ARG A 281 25.55 -31.23 -27.22
CA ARG A 281 26.96 -31.13 -27.63
C ARG A 281 26.93 -30.70 -29.10
N SER A 282 27.31 -29.47 -29.32
CA SER A 282 27.63 -28.96 -30.65
C SER A 282 28.81 -29.81 -31.15
N ALA A 283 28.56 -30.62 -32.17
CA ALA A 283 29.59 -31.26 -33.00
C ALA A 283 30.19 -30.24 -33.94
#